data_058da960967567743e7ee912e4dc4a3f
#
_entry.id   058da960967567743e7ee912e4dc4a3f
#
_cell.length_a   1.000
_cell.length_b   1.000
_cell.length_c   1.000
_cell.angle_alpha   90.00
_cell.angle_beta   90.00
_cell.angle_gamma   90.00
#
_symmetry.space_group_name_H-M   'P 1'
#
loop_
_entity.id
_entity.type
_entity.pdbx_description
1 polymer ?
#
loop_
_entity_poly.entity_id
_entity_poly.type
_entity_poly.pdbx_seq_one_letter_code
_entity_poly.pdbx_strand_id
1 'polypeptide(L)'
;MDNYKQLVFGAKPKWTVILSATACGASALVLLLKWFGHQQSWMKIQKAKVRREKSLQRAEHAVCQFNESNPRVDSTDTSLILSLSLAELSKQLKDGTLTPQAVFHSYMEKTLEVNRRLNCCTEVLLESWDQLEDIDSHKDGLLYGVPVSIKENIGYKVVFSSCFCVYGHDSTCGVICKLDLPATGDSVLVEVLKRQGAIPFVKTNVPQGLQSFDCGNPIYGLTLNPHNSQKTSGGSSGGEGALIGGGGSVLGIGSDIGGSIRIPSSFCGICGFKPTANRLSLRGASSCIRGQKSVLSSLGPMARDVDSLALCMHALLCDHMFILDPTLPPIPFNQQVYQSTKPLRIGYYENDGYAMPSPSMGRALRETKALLEKAGHTVSTPPAPVSSICDNPDQSLVEHLSDSVDLDWGPVDPCLRVQIIPYSLPRTVKKILSVLLKPIKAVSINVLREMWLYLFSKDYMHEVIAEWRRCELDVLLCPMIGPAYIHNYPAQLTSTITYTFIYNLLNFPAGVVPVSTVTAEDEEELRHYKGNYGDIWDKLYKKAVTGGEGLPVAVQCVALPWQDELCLRFMREVEMLCTEKH
;
A
#
# COMPACT_ATOMS: atom_id res chain seq x y z
N MET A 1 -24.44 -80.13 -7.75
CA MET A 1 -24.55 -78.69 -8.14
C MET A 1 -24.81 -77.75 -6.98
N ASP A 2 -25.01 -78.25 -5.75
CA ASP A 2 -25.37 -77.40 -4.58
C ASP A 2 -24.16 -76.88 -3.78
N ASN A 3 -22.97 -77.42 -3.95
CA ASN A 3 -21.79 -76.96 -3.23
C ASN A 3 -21.08 -75.73 -3.85
N TYR A 4 -21.43 -75.32 -5.08
CA TYR A 4 -20.85 -74.14 -5.73
C TYR A 4 -21.63 -72.84 -5.42
N LYS A 5 -22.92 -72.95 -5.02
CA LYS A 5 -23.70 -71.73 -4.67
C LYS A 5 -23.42 -71.18 -3.26
N GLN A 6 -22.88 -71.99 -2.35
CA GLN A 6 -22.55 -71.51 -0.99
C GLN A 6 -21.21 -70.77 -0.91
N LEU A 7 -20.29 -70.91 -1.90
CA LEU A 7 -19.02 -70.25 -1.90
C LEU A 7 -19.05 -68.85 -2.51
N VAL A 8 -20.13 -68.49 -3.24
CA VAL A 8 -20.20 -67.20 -3.93
C VAL A 8 -21.08 -66.16 -3.19
N PHE A 9 -21.99 -66.60 -2.28
CA PHE A 9 -22.94 -65.70 -1.59
C PHE A 9 -22.85 -65.68 -0.05
N GLY A 10 -21.77 -66.23 0.54
CA GLY A 10 -21.68 -66.41 1.99
C GLY A 10 -20.88 -65.32 2.77
N ALA A 11 -20.21 -64.40 2.13
CA ALA A 11 -19.48 -63.34 2.83
C ALA A 11 -20.35 -62.08 2.94
N LYS A 12 -21.01 -61.86 4.08
CA LYS A 12 -21.62 -60.55 4.37
C LYS A 12 -20.53 -59.48 4.22
N PRO A 13 -20.71 -58.48 3.37
CA PRO A 13 -19.71 -57.47 3.17
C PRO A 13 -19.45 -56.78 4.52
N LYS A 14 -18.19 -56.78 4.98
CA LYS A 14 -17.80 -56.06 6.20
C LYS A 14 -17.80 -54.56 5.86
N TRP A 15 -18.97 -53.96 5.94
CA TRP A 15 -19.20 -52.55 5.62
C TRP A 15 -18.19 -51.62 6.31
N THR A 16 -17.76 -51.94 7.53
CA THR A 16 -16.72 -51.20 8.25
C THR A 16 -15.36 -51.21 7.54
N VAL A 17 -14.97 -52.35 6.93
CA VAL A 17 -13.70 -52.45 6.17
C VAL A 17 -13.81 -51.72 4.85
N ILE A 18 -14.96 -51.82 4.16
CA ILE A 18 -15.20 -51.09 2.91
C ILE A 18 -15.21 -49.58 3.15
N LEU A 19 -15.94 -49.13 4.17
CA LEU A 19 -15.98 -47.69 4.53
C LEU A 19 -14.61 -47.16 4.95
N SER A 20 -13.84 -47.90 5.75
CA SER A 20 -12.47 -47.49 6.13
C SER A 20 -11.55 -47.46 4.94
N ALA A 21 -11.58 -48.46 4.03
CA ALA A 21 -10.76 -48.47 2.83
C ALA A 21 -11.11 -47.32 1.88
N THR A 22 -12.42 -47.01 1.72
CA THR A 22 -12.91 -45.89 0.91
C THR A 22 -12.46 -44.54 1.52
N ALA A 23 -12.60 -44.40 2.85
CA ALA A 23 -12.13 -43.18 3.55
C ALA A 23 -10.62 -42.99 3.44
N CYS A 24 -9.81 -44.05 3.61
CA CYS A 24 -8.37 -44.01 3.42
C CYS A 24 -8.00 -43.68 1.96
N GLY A 25 -8.69 -44.29 0.99
CA GLY A 25 -8.45 -43.99 -0.43
C GLY A 25 -8.80 -42.55 -0.81
N ALA A 26 -9.95 -42.04 -0.31
CA ALA A 26 -10.34 -40.66 -0.50
C ALA A 26 -9.33 -39.67 0.15
N SER A 27 -8.89 -39.98 1.37
CA SER A 27 -7.86 -39.16 2.06
C SER A 27 -6.53 -39.18 1.32
N ALA A 28 -6.08 -40.33 0.82
CA ALA A 28 -4.85 -40.45 0.02
C ALA A 28 -4.97 -39.66 -1.30
N LEU A 29 -6.11 -39.73 -1.97
CA LEU A 29 -6.37 -38.95 -3.18
C LEU A 29 -6.33 -37.45 -2.91
N VAL A 30 -6.96 -36.98 -1.83
CA VAL A 30 -6.92 -35.56 -1.42
C VAL A 30 -5.49 -35.11 -1.12
N LEU A 31 -4.70 -35.95 -0.44
CA LEU A 31 -3.28 -35.65 -0.16
C LEU A 31 -2.44 -35.60 -1.44
N LEU A 32 -2.67 -36.51 -2.38
CA LEU A 32 -2.01 -36.50 -3.70
C LEU A 32 -2.38 -35.25 -4.50
N LEU A 33 -3.65 -34.88 -4.57
CA LEU A 33 -4.10 -33.68 -5.27
C LEU A 33 -3.50 -32.42 -4.65
N LYS A 34 -3.44 -32.33 -3.31
CA LYS A 34 -2.77 -31.23 -2.61
C LYS A 34 -1.28 -31.20 -2.90
N TRP A 35 -0.62 -32.36 -2.94
CA TRP A 35 0.79 -32.46 -3.27
C TRP A 35 1.07 -31.99 -4.70
N PHE A 36 0.27 -32.44 -5.68
CA PHE A 36 0.37 -31.98 -7.07
C PHE A 36 0.15 -30.47 -7.19
N GLY A 37 -0.87 -29.93 -6.54
CA GLY A 37 -1.15 -28.49 -6.50
C GLY A 37 0.03 -27.71 -5.90
N HIS A 38 0.64 -28.24 -4.82
CA HIS A 38 1.81 -27.62 -4.20
C HIS A 38 3.03 -27.63 -5.14
N GLN A 39 3.27 -28.74 -5.85
CA GLN A 39 4.35 -28.86 -6.84
C GLN A 39 4.16 -27.87 -8.01
N GLN A 40 2.94 -27.77 -8.53
CA GLN A 40 2.63 -26.79 -9.59
C GLN A 40 2.86 -25.35 -9.12
N SER A 41 2.39 -25.01 -7.92
CA SER A 41 2.60 -23.70 -7.30
C SER A 41 4.10 -23.40 -7.14
N TRP A 42 4.86 -24.36 -6.65
CA TRP A 42 6.31 -24.23 -6.50
C TRP A 42 7.03 -23.99 -7.83
N MET A 43 6.67 -24.74 -8.88
CA MET A 43 7.24 -24.54 -10.23
C MET A 43 6.94 -23.15 -10.79
N LYS A 44 5.70 -22.64 -10.62
CA LYS A 44 5.34 -21.26 -11.01
C LYS A 44 6.15 -20.22 -10.26
N ILE A 45 6.32 -20.38 -8.94
CA ILE A 45 7.15 -19.48 -8.13
C ILE A 45 8.60 -19.47 -8.62
N GLN A 46 9.19 -20.64 -8.87
CA GLN A 46 10.58 -20.73 -9.36
C GLN A 46 10.73 -20.05 -10.73
N LYS A 47 9.77 -20.25 -11.63
CA LYS A 47 9.76 -19.59 -12.94
C LYS A 47 9.69 -18.05 -12.79
N ALA A 48 8.84 -17.54 -11.90
CA ALA A 48 8.73 -16.10 -11.62
C ALA A 48 10.03 -15.53 -11.03
N LYS A 49 10.66 -16.26 -10.07
CA LYS A 49 11.96 -15.86 -9.51
C LYS A 49 13.07 -15.82 -10.57
N VAL A 50 13.11 -16.78 -11.49
CA VAL A 50 14.08 -16.79 -12.60
C VAL A 50 13.83 -15.60 -13.54
N ARG A 51 12.57 -15.27 -13.86
CA ARG A 51 12.25 -14.07 -14.66
C ARG A 51 12.76 -12.80 -13.98
N ARG A 52 12.44 -12.64 -12.69
CA ARG A 52 12.90 -11.50 -11.88
C ARG A 52 14.41 -11.37 -11.92
N GLU A 53 15.12 -12.45 -11.59
CA GLU A 53 16.58 -12.46 -11.56
C GLU A 53 17.17 -12.07 -12.92
N LYS A 54 16.64 -12.61 -14.01
CA LYS A 54 17.07 -12.25 -15.37
C LYS A 54 16.83 -10.77 -15.70
N SER A 55 15.72 -10.19 -15.25
CA SER A 55 15.45 -8.77 -15.47
C SER A 55 16.44 -7.89 -14.71
N LEU A 56 16.75 -8.25 -13.47
CA LEU A 56 17.75 -7.56 -12.63
C LEU A 56 19.16 -7.64 -13.25
N GLN A 57 19.60 -8.85 -13.65
CA GLN A 57 20.91 -9.06 -14.28
C GLN A 57 21.07 -8.27 -15.58
N ARG A 58 20.02 -8.22 -16.41
CA ARG A 58 20.03 -7.42 -17.65
C ARG A 58 20.14 -5.93 -17.35
N ALA A 59 19.42 -5.45 -16.33
CA ALA A 59 19.51 -4.06 -15.90
C ALA A 59 20.92 -3.73 -15.35
N GLU A 60 21.51 -4.61 -14.53
CA GLU A 60 22.88 -4.45 -14.05
C GLU A 60 23.88 -4.38 -15.21
N HIS A 61 23.76 -5.26 -16.20
CA HIS A 61 24.62 -5.25 -17.39
C HIS A 61 24.47 -3.96 -18.21
N ALA A 62 23.24 -3.47 -18.41
CA ALA A 62 22.98 -2.23 -19.13
C ALA A 62 23.56 -1.01 -18.42
N VAL A 63 23.45 -0.95 -17.07
CA VAL A 63 24.07 0.11 -16.27
C VAL A 63 25.60 0.06 -16.38
N CYS A 64 26.20 -1.12 -16.25
CA CYS A 64 27.66 -1.26 -16.42
C CYS A 64 28.14 -0.79 -17.79
N GLN A 65 27.44 -1.20 -18.87
CA GLN A 65 27.78 -0.76 -20.24
C GLN A 65 27.66 0.76 -20.42
N PHE A 66 26.61 1.36 -19.84
CA PHE A 66 26.46 2.82 -19.89
C PHE A 66 27.61 3.54 -19.18
N ASN A 67 27.98 3.11 -17.98
CA ASN A 67 29.05 3.70 -17.19
C ASN A 67 30.41 3.55 -17.90
N GLU A 68 30.69 2.39 -18.53
CA GLU A 68 31.91 2.19 -19.32
C GLU A 68 31.97 3.10 -20.56
N SER A 69 30.83 3.35 -21.21
CA SER A 69 30.75 4.17 -22.42
C SER A 69 30.73 5.67 -22.10
N ASN A 70 30.40 6.06 -20.87
CA ASN A 70 30.27 7.45 -20.43
C ASN A 70 31.11 7.74 -19.16
N PRO A 71 32.44 7.62 -19.21
CA PRO A 71 33.30 7.78 -18.03
C PRO A 71 33.31 9.21 -17.45
N ARG A 72 32.62 10.16 -18.07
CA ARG A 72 32.47 11.55 -17.59
C ARG A 72 31.26 11.78 -16.68
N VAL A 73 30.35 10.79 -16.56
CA VAL A 73 29.30 10.84 -15.52
C VAL A 73 29.97 10.40 -14.23
N ASP A 74 30.58 11.35 -13.54
CA ASP A 74 31.32 11.11 -12.29
C ASP A 74 30.33 10.71 -11.17
N SER A 75 30.81 10.02 -10.15
CA SER A 75 30.04 9.68 -8.95
C SER A 75 29.41 10.92 -8.27
N THR A 76 30.03 12.08 -8.46
CA THR A 76 29.55 13.40 -8.01
C THR A 76 28.27 13.80 -8.73
N ASP A 77 28.18 13.58 -10.05
CA ASP A 77 26.98 13.90 -10.84
C ASP A 77 25.81 12.99 -10.47
N THR A 78 26.06 11.70 -10.27
CA THR A 78 25.03 10.75 -9.81
C THR A 78 24.47 11.13 -8.42
N SER A 79 25.33 11.50 -7.48
CA SER A 79 24.91 11.94 -6.14
C SER A 79 24.08 13.21 -6.19
N LEU A 80 24.43 14.15 -7.06
CA LEU A 80 23.68 15.38 -7.29
C LEU A 80 22.27 15.03 -7.86
N ILE A 81 22.20 14.24 -8.92
CA ILE A 81 20.93 13.82 -9.54
C ILE A 81 20.00 13.19 -8.50
N LEU A 82 20.51 12.28 -7.67
CA LEU A 82 19.71 11.58 -6.67
C LEU A 82 19.28 12.47 -5.49
N SER A 83 19.93 13.62 -5.27
CA SER A 83 19.58 14.59 -4.23
C SER A 83 18.46 15.55 -4.64
N LEU A 84 18.24 15.76 -5.94
CA LEU A 84 17.26 16.71 -6.45
C LEU A 84 15.83 16.30 -6.07
N SER A 85 14.97 17.29 -5.82
CA SER A 85 13.52 17.11 -5.80
C SER A 85 13.00 16.83 -7.21
N LEU A 86 11.80 16.26 -7.33
CA LEU A 86 11.20 16.01 -8.64
C LEU A 86 11.02 17.32 -9.44
N ALA A 87 10.67 18.42 -8.77
CA ALA A 87 10.49 19.72 -9.41
C ALA A 87 11.80 20.25 -10.01
N GLU A 88 12.90 20.16 -9.25
CA GLU A 88 14.24 20.55 -9.72
C GLU A 88 14.72 19.63 -10.85
N LEU A 89 14.53 18.31 -10.70
CA LEU A 89 14.87 17.33 -11.70
C LEU A 89 14.12 17.58 -13.03
N SER A 90 12.79 17.77 -12.95
CA SER A 90 11.96 18.06 -14.11
C SER A 90 12.37 19.36 -14.80
N LYS A 91 12.75 20.40 -14.03
CA LYS A 91 13.25 21.66 -14.58
C LYS A 91 14.57 21.45 -15.32
N GLN A 92 15.54 20.79 -14.71
CA GLN A 92 16.87 20.56 -15.30
C GLN A 92 16.83 19.64 -16.53
N LEU A 93 15.89 18.68 -16.57
CA LEU A 93 15.63 17.87 -17.76
C LEU A 93 15.04 18.70 -18.90
N LYS A 94 14.09 19.60 -18.61
CA LYS A 94 13.46 20.45 -19.63
C LYS A 94 14.39 21.50 -20.21
N ASP A 95 15.25 22.10 -19.41
CA ASP A 95 16.21 23.10 -19.86
C ASP A 95 17.49 22.48 -20.49
N GLY A 96 17.62 21.14 -20.42
CA GLY A 96 18.73 20.39 -21.02
C GLY A 96 20.01 20.38 -20.19
N THR A 97 19.97 20.86 -18.94
CA THR A 97 21.11 20.77 -18.00
C THR A 97 21.42 19.32 -17.65
N LEU A 98 20.36 18.49 -17.50
CA LEU A 98 20.46 17.04 -17.34
C LEU A 98 19.87 16.32 -18.55
N THR A 99 20.46 15.18 -18.90
CA THR A 99 19.90 14.30 -19.94
C THR A 99 19.02 13.21 -19.32
N PRO A 100 17.91 12.82 -20.00
CA PRO A 100 17.10 11.69 -19.55
C PRO A 100 17.90 10.42 -19.33
N GLN A 101 18.92 10.16 -20.17
CA GLN A 101 19.81 9.01 -20.07
C GLN A 101 20.59 9.01 -18.76
N ALA A 102 21.23 10.13 -18.40
CA ALA A 102 21.99 10.24 -17.15
C ALA A 102 21.10 10.04 -15.93
N VAL A 103 19.91 10.69 -15.92
CA VAL A 103 18.94 10.55 -14.84
C VAL A 103 18.43 9.11 -14.71
N PHE A 104 18.02 8.50 -15.82
CA PHE A 104 17.52 7.14 -15.84
C PHE A 104 18.57 6.13 -15.31
N HIS A 105 19.81 6.21 -15.79
CA HIS A 105 20.85 5.28 -15.36
C HIS A 105 21.24 5.51 -13.88
N SER A 106 21.28 6.74 -13.39
CA SER A 106 21.55 7.04 -11.98
C SER A 106 20.47 6.42 -11.06
N TYR A 107 19.18 6.55 -11.40
CA TYR A 107 18.10 5.93 -10.63
C TYR A 107 18.06 4.41 -10.80
N MET A 108 18.38 3.86 -11.97
CA MET A 108 18.45 2.42 -12.17
C MET A 108 19.56 1.79 -11.31
N GLU A 109 20.76 2.38 -11.32
CA GLU A 109 21.87 1.93 -10.47
C GLU A 109 21.50 1.96 -8.98
N LYS A 110 20.91 3.07 -8.53
CA LYS A 110 20.47 3.22 -7.15
C LYS A 110 19.33 2.24 -6.79
N THR A 111 18.42 1.99 -7.71
CA THR A 111 17.35 0.99 -7.54
C THR A 111 17.93 -0.42 -7.32
N LEU A 112 18.90 -0.82 -8.11
CA LEU A 112 19.56 -2.12 -7.98
C LEU A 112 20.29 -2.25 -6.63
N GLU A 113 20.98 -1.19 -6.19
CA GLU A 113 21.62 -1.13 -4.87
C GLU A 113 20.59 -1.28 -3.74
N VAL A 114 19.52 -0.47 -3.77
CA VAL A 114 18.44 -0.49 -2.75
C VAL A 114 17.73 -1.85 -2.75
N ASN A 115 17.44 -2.40 -3.92
CA ASN A 115 16.77 -3.69 -4.02
C ASN A 115 17.59 -4.86 -3.46
N ARG A 116 18.92 -4.86 -3.64
CA ARG A 116 19.79 -5.87 -3.01
C ARG A 116 19.69 -5.86 -1.49
N ARG A 117 19.51 -4.69 -0.90
CA ARG A 117 19.40 -4.51 0.57
C ARG A 117 17.99 -4.77 1.09
N LEU A 118 16.95 -4.29 0.39
CA LEU A 118 15.59 -4.20 0.91
C LEU A 118 14.60 -5.17 0.27
N ASN A 119 14.94 -5.81 -0.85
CA ASN A 119 14.05 -6.71 -1.61
C ASN A 119 12.72 -6.04 -1.99
N CYS A 120 12.77 -4.83 -2.55
CA CYS A 120 11.60 -3.99 -2.80
C CYS A 120 11.06 -4.07 -4.24
N CYS A 121 11.82 -4.63 -5.20
CA CYS A 121 11.41 -4.73 -6.61
C CYS A 121 10.98 -6.15 -6.97
N THR A 122 9.94 -6.29 -7.77
CA THR A 122 9.49 -7.56 -8.32
C THR A 122 10.01 -7.81 -9.72
N GLU A 123 10.24 -6.75 -10.50
CA GLU A 123 10.70 -6.84 -11.88
C GLU A 123 11.21 -5.47 -12.36
N VAL A 124 12.27 -5.47 -13.17
CA VAL A 124 12.69 -4.29 -13.94
C VAL A 124 11.97 -4.33 -15.29
N LEU A 125 11.40 -3.20 -15.69
CA LEU A 125 10.71 -3.01 -16.95
C LEU A 125 11.76 -2.70 -18.02
N LEU A 126 12.20 -3.71 -18.76
CA LEU A 126 13.28 -3.55 -19.73
C LEU A 126 12.89 -2.65 -20.93
N GLU A 127 11.60 -2.53 -21.21
CA GLU A 127 11.04 -1.64 -22.23
C GLU A 127 11.24 -0.16 -21.91
N SER A 128 11.64 0.17 -20.68
CA SER A 128 12.00 1.54 -20.29
C SER A 128 13.21 2.08 -21.05
N TRP A 129 14.11 1.19 -21.54
CA TRP A 129 15.21 1.59 -22.43
C TRP A 129 14.70 2.01 -23.82
N ASP A 130 13.74 1.28 -24.39
CA ASP A 130 13.11 1.63 -25.68
C ASP A 130 12.39 2.99 -25.56
N GLN A 131 11.70 3.23 -24.42
CA GLN A 131 11.07 4.53 -24.14
C GLN A 131 12.08 5.65 -24.00
N LEU A 132 13.25 5.37 -23.42
CA LEU A 132 14.32 6.33 -23.26
C LEU A 132 14.90 6.78 -24.61
N GLU A 133 14.95 5.87 -25.61
CA GLU A 133 15.39 6.20 -26.98
C GLU A 133 14.42 7.16 -27.70
N ASP A 134 13.11 7.04 -27.44
CA ASP A 134 12.07 7.87 -28.08
C ASP A 134 11.55 9.00 -27.16
N ILE A 135 12.23 9.28 -26.05
CA ILE A 135 11.73 10.16 -25.00
C ILE A 135 11.53 11.60 -25.47
N ASP A 136 12.30 12.07 -26.43
CA ASP A 136 12.23 13.45 -26.93
C ASP A 136 10.90 13.75 -27.65
N SER A 137 10.17 12.73 -28.10
CA SER A 137 8.81 12.88 -28.64
C SER A 137 7.80 13.38 -27.59
N HIS A 138 8.15 13.31 -26.31
CA HIS A 138 7.32 13.72 -25.16
C HIS A 138 7.91 14.87 -24.34
N LYS A 139 8.79 15.69 -24.94
CA LYS A 139 9.50 16.78 -24.25
C LYS A 139 8.57 17.83 -23.63
N ASP A 140 7.38 18.01 -24.16
CA ASP A 140 6.38 18.95 -23.63
C ASP A 140 5.69 18.44 -22.34
N GLY A 141 5.81 17.15 -22.02
CA GLY A 141 5.21 16.55 -20.85
C GLY A 141 5.79 17.07 -19.52
N LEU A 142 4.95 17.13 -18.48
CA LEU A 142 5.38 17.65 -17.16
C LEU A 142 6.41 16.74 -16.46
N LEU A 143 6.48 15.48 -16.85
CA LEU A 143 7.38 14.47 -16.27
C LEU A 143 8.43 13.98 -17.27
N TYR A 144 8.77 14.80 -18.27
CA TYR A 144 9.75 14.45 -19.29
C TYR A 144 11.07 13.93 -18.70
N GLY A 145 11.44 12.70 -19.09
CA GLY A 145 12.68 12.03 -18.68
C GLY A 145 12.72 11.53 -17.22
N VAL A 146 11.60 11.65 -16.49
CA VAL A 146 11.52 11.24 -15.08
C VAL A 146 11.30 9.74 -14.96
N PRO A 147 12.19 8.96 -14.29
CA PRO A 147 11.95 7.56 -13.98
C PRO A 147 10.91 7.43 -12.86
N VAL A 148 9.90 6.57 -13.08
CA VAL A 148 8.78 6.37 -12.14
C VAL A 148 8.66 4.89 -11.79
N SER A 149 8.65 4.55 -10.49
CA SER A 149 8.32 3.20 -10.03
C SER A 149 6.80 3.00 -9.99
N ILE A 150 6.35 1.78 -10.22
CA ILE A 150 4.94 1.42 -10.17
C ILE A 150 4.71 0.19 -9.30
N LYS A 151 3.67 0.25 -8.48
CA LYS A 151 3.27 -0.89 -7.65
C LYS A 151 2.92 -2.10 -8.51
N GLU A 152 3.27 -3.28 -8.06
CA GLU A 152 3.17 -4.54 -8.82
C GLU A 152 1.77 -4.81 -9.39
N ASN A 153 0.71 -4.35 -8.73
CA ASN A 153 -0.66 -4.56 -9.19
C ASN A 153 -1.12 -3.62 -10.31
N ILE A 154 -0.29 -2.68 -10.76
CA ILE A 154 -0.57 -1.77 -11.87
C ILE A 154 -0.15 -2.44 -13.18
N GLY A 155 -1.09 -2.56 -14.12
CA GLY A 155 -0.85 -3.23 -15.40
C GLY A 155 0.11 -2.44 -16.29
N TYR A 156 1.09 -3.17 -16.83
CA TYR A 156 2.07 -2.68 -17.78
C TYR A 156 2.17 -3.68 -18.94
N LYS A 157 1.95 -3.19 -20.18
CA LYS A 157 1.96 -4.02 -21.38
C LYS A 157 3.38 -4.23 -21.90
N VAL A 158 3.67 -5.43 -22.34
CA VAL A 158 4.87 -5.70 -23.15
C VAL A 158 4.60 -5.25 -24.58
N VAL A 159 5.46 -4.39 -25.12
CA VAL A 159 5.54 -4.11 -26.55
C VAL A 159 6.51 -5.11 -27.17
N PHE A 160 6.08 -5.81 -28.22
CA PHE A 160 6.93 -6.77 -28.91
C PHE A 160 8.11 -6.06 -29.59
N SER A 161 9.30 -6.20 -29.05
CA SER A 161 10.51 -6.10 -29.84
C SER A 161 10.76 -7.44 -30.55
N SER A 162 11.25 -7.42 -31.76
CA SER A 162 11.29 -8.44 -32.80
C SER A 162 11.89 -9.82 -32.48
N CYS A 163 12.01 -10.25 -31.25
CA CYS A 163 12.50 -11.54 -30.82
C CYS A 163 11.48 -12.34 -30.03
N PHE A 164 11.05 -13.42 -30.56
CA PHE A 164 10.24 -14.59 -30.23
C PHE A 164 9.96 -14.99 -28.75
N CYS A 165 10.06 -14.17 -27.74
CA CYS A 165 9.71 -14.54 -26.37
C CYS A 165 8.65 -13.59 -25.80
N VAL A 166 7.38 -14.01 -25.85
CA VAL A 166 6.23 -13.34 -25.22
C VAL A 166 6.30 -13.57 -23.71
N TYR A 167 6.92 -12.68 -22.97
CA TYR A 167 6.79 -12.64 -21.52
C TYR A 167 6.21 -11.29 -21.14
N GLY A 168 4.88 -11.26 -20.91
CA GLY A 168 4.21 -10.08 -20.37
C GLY A 168 4.52 -9.89 -18.89
N HIS A 169 4.31 -8.66 -18.40
CA HIS A 169 4.41 -8.34 -16.98
C HIS A 169 3.12 -8.75 -16.25
N ASP A 170 3.28 -9.68 -15.31
CA ASP A 170 2.18 -10.11 -14.47
C ASP A 170 1.79 -8.98 -13.48
N SER A 171 0.53 -8.95 -13.11
CA SER A 171 0.01 -8.15 -11.98
C SER A 171 -0.62 -9.10 -10.97
N THR A 172 0.25 -9.77 -10.21
CA THR A 172 -0.10 -10.94 -9.40
C THR A 172 -0.80 -10.56 -8.09
N CYS A 173 -0.64 -9.33 -7.61
CA CYS A 173 -1.01 -8.96 -6.25
C CYS A 173 -0.39 -9.89 -5.18
N GLY A 174 0.78 -10.48 -5.47
CA GLY A 174 1.44 -11.45 -4.60
C GLY A 174 0.76 -12.82 -4.48
N VAL A 175 -0.22 -13.16 -5.36
CA VAL A 175 -0.92 -14.44 -5.35
C VAL A 175 -0.55 -15.29 -6.56
N ILE A 176 -0.34 -16.59 -6.32
CA ILE A 176 0.24 -17.52 -7.31
C ILE A 176 -0.73 -17.83 -8.46
N CYS A 177 -2.04 -17.82 -8.20
CA CYS A 177 -3.04 -18.07 -9.24
C CYS A 177 -3.05 -17.01 -10.35
N LYS A 178 -2.45 -15.84 -10.12
CA LYS A 178 -2.30 -14.77 -11.12
C LYS A 178 -0.93 -14.76 -11.83
N LEU A 179 -0.04 -15.69 -11.53
CA LEU A 179 1.20 -15.88 -12.29
C LEU A 179 0.92 -16.42 -13.68
N ASP A 180 1.74 -16.01 -14.65
CA ASP A 180 1.60 -16.30 -16.06
C ASP A 180 0.29 -15.78 -16.69
N LEU A 181 -0.26 -14.67 -16.12
CA LEU A 181 -1.40 -13.92 -16.63
C LEU A 181 -0.98 -12.46 -16.90
N PRO A 182 -0.23 -12.22 -17.97
CA PRO A 182 0.29 -10.89 -18.27
C PRO A 182 -0.80 -9.89 -18.60
N ALA A 183 -0.56 -8.63 -18.28
CA ALA A 183 -1.45 -7.53 -18.63
C ALA A 183 -1.61 -7.43 -20.16
N THR A 184 -2.84 -7.36 -20.64
CA THR A 184 -3.17 -7.24 -22.07
C THR A 184 -3.00 -5.82 -22.62
N GLY A 185 -2.88 -4.83 -21.75
CA GLY A 185 -2.67 -3.42 -22.07
C GLY A 185 -2.02 -2.69 -20.90
N ASP A 186 -1.51 -1.50 -21.16
CA ASP A 186 -1.14 -0.58 -20.09
C ASP A 186 -2.38 -0.22 -19.27
N SER A 187 -2.22 0.03 -17.97
CA SER A 187 -3.25 0.74 -17.24
C SER A 187 -3.36 2.17 -17.78
N VAL A 188 -4.56 2.74 -17.72
CA VAL A 188 -4.77 4.13 -18.17
C VAL A 188 -3.76 5.09 -17.53
N LEU A 189 -3.47 4.89 -16.25
CA LEU A 189 -2.49 5.72 -15.54
C LEU A 189 -1.08 5.59 -16.12
N VAL A 190 -0.63 4.39 -16.46
CA VAL A 190 0.69 4.16 -17.09
C VAL A 190 0.75 4.80 -18.47
N GLU A 191 -0.32 4.70 -19.25
CA GLU A 191 -0.39 5.35 -20.57
C GLU A 191 -0.29 6.87 -20.47
N VAL A 192 -0.97 7.47 -19.47
CA VAL A 192 -0.85 8.92 -19.20
C VAL A 192 0.54 9.31 -18.72
N LEU A 193 1.16 8.52 -17.82
CA LEU A 193 2.54 8.76 -17.40
C LEU A 193 3.50 8.80 -18.58
N LYS A 194 3.44 7.80 -19.47
CA LYS A 194 4.25 7.76 -20.70
C LYS A 194 4.00 8.99 -21.58
N ARG A 195 2.74 9.37 -21.76
CA ARG A 195 2.35 10.58 -22.52
C ARG A 195 2.90 11.86 -21.90
N GLN A 196 3.03 11.92 -20.59
CA GLN A 196 3.67 13.03 -19.87
C GLN A 196 5.21 12.97 -19.87
N GLY A 197 5.80 12.01 -20.59
CA GLY A 197 7.25 11.83 -20.72
C GLY A 197 7.89 11.13 -19.54
N ALA A 198 7.11 10.57 -18.60
CA ALA A 198 7.65 9.74 -17.54
C ALA A 198 8.08 8.35 -18.09
N ILE A 199 9.08 7.77 -17.45
CA ILE A 199 9.62 6.46 -17.81
C ILE A 199 9.32 5.47 -16.67
N PRO A 200 8.21 4.70 -16.73
CA PRO A 200 8.00 3.60 -15.79
C PRO A 200 9.11 2.57 -15.96
N PHE A 201 9.88 2.29 -14.90
CA PHE A 201 11.13 1.52 -15.04
C PHE A 201 11.21 0.27 -14.16
N VAL A 202 10.42 0.19 -13.08
CA VAL A 202 10.44 -0.93 -12.15
C VAL A 202 9.06 -1.16 -11.53
N LYS A 203 8.71 -2.43 -11.32
CA LYS A 203 7.56 -2.83 -10.51
C LYS A 203 8.01 -3.17 -9.09
N THR A 204 7.24 -2.73 -8.09
CA THR A 204 7.61 -2.83 -6.68
C THR A 204 6.76 -3.84 -5.92
N ASN A 205 7.35 -4.45 -4.88
CA ASN A 205 6.77 -5.55 -4.14
C ASN A 205 5.52 -5.16 -3.33
N VAL A 206 4.68 -6.16 -3.11
CA VAL A 206 3.38 -6.04 -2.40
C VAL A 206 3.18 -7.23 -1.46
N PRO A 207 2.35 -7.13 -0.41
CA PRO A 207 1.93 -8.29 0.36
C PRO A 207 0.96 -9.18 -0.43
N GLN A 208 0.89 -10.45 -0.06
CA GLN A 208 -0.05 -11.42 -0.65
C GLN A 208 -1.49 -10.91 -0.56
N GLY A 209 -2.17 -10.85 -1.71
CA GLY A 209 -3.56 -10.37 -1.80
C GLY A 209 -3.73 -8.88 -1.54
N LEU A 210 -2.64 -8.11 -1.40
CA LEU A 210 -2.64 -6.69 -0.98
C LEU A 210 -3.21 -6.45 0.42
N GLN A 211 -3.23 -7.46 1.31
CA GLN A 211 -3.98 -7.46 2.56
C GLN A 211 -3.11 -7.47 3.82
N SER A 212 -1.94 -6.90 3.79
CA SER A 212 -1.09 -6.78 4.98
C SER A 212 -0.29 -5.48 5.00
N PHE A 213 0.14 -5.09 6.20
CA PHE A 213 1.16 -4.06 6.40
C PHE A 213 2.57 -4.65 6.40
N ASP A 214 2.74 -5.97 6.45
CA ASP A 214 3.98 -6.65 6.11
C ASP A 214 4.01 -6.87 4.60
N CYS A 215 4.99 -6.26 3.94
CA CYS A 215 5.13 -6.35 2.49
C CYS A 215 5.85 -7.63 2.09
N GLY A 216 5.18 -8.77 2.27
CA GLY A 216 5.69 -10.10 1.96
C GLY A 216 4.70 -10.95 1.16
N ASN A 217 5.23 -11.82 0.30
CA ASN A 217 4.43 -12.80 -0.43
C ASN A 217 5.27 -14.03 -0.82
N PRO A 218 4.63 -15.19 -1.13
CA PRO A 218 5.34 -16.41 -1.46
C PRO A 218 6.18 -16.37 -2.76
N ILE A 219 5.91 -15.39 -3.64
CA ILE A 219 6.57 -15.29 -4.96
C ILE A 219 7.92 -14.58 -4.81
N TYR A 220 7.90 -13.36 -4.24
CA TYR A 220 9.03 -12.43 -4.21
C TYR A 220 9.68 -12.27 -2.83
N GLY A 221 9.05 -12.80 -1.78
CA GLY A 221 9.54 -12.70 -0.40
C GLY A 221 9.18 -11.38 0.28
N LEU A 222 9.86 -11.09 1.40
CA LEU A 222 9.61 -9.98 2.29
C LEU A 222 10.44 -8.75 1.92
N THR A 223 9.82 -7.57 1.88
CA THR A 223 10.48 -6.27 1.75
C THR A 223 10.79 -5.68 3.12
N LEU A 224 12.00 -5.18 3.29
CA LEU A 224 12.49 -4.60 4.55
C LEU A 224 12.30 -3.08 4.58
N ASN A 225 12.25 -2.52 5.79
CA ASN A 225 12.19 -1.08 5.98
C ASN A 225 13.57 -0.43 5.74
N PRO A 226 13.66 0.71 5.04
CA PRO A 226 14.93 1.37 4.70
C PRO A 226 15.71 1.88 5.92
N HIS A 227 15.03 2.21 7.02
CA HIS A 227 15.63 2.75 8.24
C HIS A 227 16.01 1.65 9.25
N ASN A 228 15.23 0.56 9.30
CA ASN A 228 15.48 -0.55 10.24
C ASN A 228 14.96 -1.88 9.65
N SER A 229 15.87 -2.80 9.33
CA SER A 229 15.54 -4.10 8.72
C SER A 229 14.71 -5.04 9.62
N GLN A 230 14.62 -4.77 10.93
CA GLN A 230 13.76 -5.53 11.87
C GLN A 230 12.29 -5.05 11.81
N LYS A 231 12.03 -3.97 11.11
CA LYS A 231 10.71 -3.34 10.99
C LYS A 231 10.15 -3.51 9.58
N THR A 232 8.82 -3.54 9.51
CA THR A 232 8.12 -3.62 8.23
C THR A 232 8.22 -2.31 7.44
N SER A 233 8.28 -2.39 6.13
CA SER A 233 8.14 -1.23 5.23
C SER A 233 6.70 -0.69 5.14
N GLY A 234 5.75 -1.34 5.82
CA GLY A 234 4.34 -1.03 5.61
C GLY A 234 3.77 -1.71 4.36
N GLY A 235 2.48 -1.53 4.14
CA GLY A 235 1.77 -2.13 3.01
C GLY A 235 0.40 -1.49 2.77
N SER A 236 -0.15 -1.80 1.61
CA SER A 236 0.30 -2.77 0.62
C SER A 236 1.24 -2.22 -0.48
N SER A 237 1.53 -0.92 -0.53
CA SER A 237 2.57 -0.34 -1.42
C SER A 237 3.94 -0.31 -0.72
N GLY A 238 4.30 -1.40 0.00
CA GLY A 238 5.51 -1.43 0.81
C GLY A 238 6.80 -1.44 0.00
N GLY A 239 6.77 -2.01 -1.19
CA GLY A 239 7.89 -1.94 -2.13
C GLY A 239 8.16 -0.52 -2.63
N GLU A 240 7.10 0.29 -2.91
CA GLU A 240 7.23 1.72 -3.23
C GLU A 240 7.84 2.49 -2.06
N GLY A 241 7.26 2.32 -0.84
CA GLY A 241 7.76 2.98 0.35
C GLY A 241 9.24 2.70 0.60
N ALA A 242 9.65 1.42 0.51
CA ALA A 242 11.03 1.01 0.71
C ALA A 242 11.98 1.53 -0.38
N LEU A 243 11.55 1.51 -1.64
CA LEU A 243 12.37 1.96 -2.77
C LEU A 243 12.61 3.47 -2.72
N ILE A 244 11.56 4.27 -2.53
CA ILE A 244 11.65 5.74 -2.46
C ILE A 244 12.38 6.17 -1.19
N GLY A 245 12.03 5.59 -0.02
CA GLY A 245 12.71 5.87 1.25
C GLY A 245 14.17 5.44 1.27
N GLY A 246 14.56 4.45 0.45
CA GLY A 246 15.94 4.04 0.20
C GLY A 246 16.67 4.89 -0.85
N GLY A 247 16.00 5.84 -1.49
CA GLY A 247 16.57 6.73 -2.53
C GLY A 247 16.59 6.13 -3.94
N GLY A 248 15.99 4.95 -4.16
CA GLY A 248 16.01 4.26 -5.46
C GLY A 248 14.99 4.78 -6.49
N SER A 249 14.00 5.57 -6.07
CA SER A 249 13.06 6.23 -6.97
C SER A 249 12.73 7.62 -6.45
N VAL A 250 12.52 8.56 -7.37
CA VAL A 250 12.11 9.93 -7.03
C VAL A 250 10.59 10.04 -6.91
N LEU A 251 9.87 9.25 -7.68
CA LEU A 251 8.41 9.22 -7.76
C LEU A 251 7.94 7.78 -7.95
N GLY A 252 6.89 7.41 -7.26
CA GLY A 252 6.24 6.12 -7.42
C GLY A 252 4.72 6.22 -7.38
N ILE A 253 4.05 5.21 -7.92
CA ILE A 253 2.59 5.10 -7.91
C ILE A 253 2.15 3.92 -7.06
N GLY A 254 1.42 4.22 -6.00
CA GLY A 254 0.79 3.24 -5.12
C GLY A 254 -0.71 3.06 -5.37
N SER A 255 -1.32 2.19 -4.58
CA SER A 255 -2.79 2.05 -4.50
C SER A 255 -3.23 1.98 -3.04
N ASP A 256 -4.39 2.55 -2.70
CA ASP A 256 -4.88 2.69 -1.33
C ASP A 256 -6.38 2.40 -1.26
N ILE A 257 -6.77 1.37 -0.50
CA ILE A 257 -8.16 1.03 -0.18
C ILE A 257 -8.43 1.08 1.33
N GLY A 258 -7.37 1.25 2.13
CA GLY A 258 -7.46 1.28 3.58
C GLY A 258 -6.25 1.88 4.27
N GLY A 259 -5.36 2.54 3.51
CA GLY A 259 -4.11 3.10 4.00
C GLY A 259 -2.88 2.65 3.20
N SER A 260 -3.08 1.91 2.13
CA SER A 260 -1.98 1.22 1.42
C SER A 260 -1.00 2.11 0.65
N ILE A 261 -1.22 3.42 0.54
CA ILE A 261 -0.23 4.46 0.18
C ILE A 261 0.32 5.06 1.47
N ARG A 262 -0.56 5.47 2.36
CA ARG A 262 -0.25 6.28 3.54
C ARG A 262 0.56 5.53 4.59
N ILE A 263 0.25 4.24 4.84
CA ILE A 263 0.98 3.41 5.81
C ILE A 263 2.44 3.21 5.39
N PRO A 264 2.76 2.71 4.17
CA PRO A 264 4.16 2.56 3.79
C PRO A 264 4.89 3.90 3.67
N SER A 265 4.21 4.98 3.29
CA SER A 265 4.82 6.32 3.29
C SER A 265 5.22 6.76 4.69
N SER A 266 4.33 6.62 5.68
CA SER A 266 4.61 6.91 7.08
C SER A 266 5.76 6.06 7.63
N PHE A 267 5.75 4.74 7.36
CA PHE A 267 6.74 3.82 7.90
C PHE A 267 8.13 3.97 7.28
N CYS A 268 8.20 4.41 6.03
CA CYS A 268 9.45 4.61 5.31
C CYS A 268 9.93 6.07 5.27
N GLY A 269 9.22 7.00 5.93
CA GLY A 269 9.63 8.40 6.05
C GLY A 269 9.54 9.18 4.75
N ILE A 270 8.51 8.94 3.94
CA ILE A 270 8.23 9.66 2.71
C ILE A 270 6.82 10.25 2.72
N CYS A 271 6.53 11.14 1.78
CA CYS A 271 5.19 11.67 1.56
C CYS A 271 4.36 10.71 0.68
N GLY A 272 3.06 10.61 0.96
CA GLY A 272 2.16 9.81 0.15
C GLY A 272 0.77 10.41 0.12
N PHE A 273 0.14 10.40 -1.04
CA PHE A 273 -1.17 11.02 -1.23
C PHE A 273 -2.18 10.03 -1.81
N LYS A 274 -3.28 9.83 -1.08
CA LYS A 274 -4.47 9.11 -1.52
C LYS A 274 -5.50 10.13 -2.03
N PRO A 275 -5.69 10.29 -3.33
CA PRO A 275 -6.72 11.19 -3.87
C PRO A 275 -8.13 10.72 -3.51
N THR A 276 -9.11 11.57 -3.73
CA THR A 276 -10.51 11.19 -3.84
C THR A 276 -10.63 10.04 -4.86
N ALA A 277 -11.37 8.97 -4.54
CA ALA A 277 -11.56 7.88 -5.49
C ALA A 277 -12.27 8.40 -6.76
N ASN A 278 -11.93 7.80 -7.90
CA ASN A 278 -12.31 8.27 -9.24
C ASN A 278 -11.71 9.64 -9.64
N ARG A 279 -10.71 10.14 -8.92
CA ARG A 279 -9.89 11.26 -9.39
C ARG A 279 -8.88 10.78 -10.45
N LEU A 280 -8.31 9.60 -10.23
CA LEU A 280 -7.44 8.89 -11.18
C LEU A 280 -8.09 7.56 -11.59
N SER A 281 -7.83 7.12 -12.83
CA SER A 281 -8.37 5.88 -13.37
C SER A 281 -7.80 4.64 -12.68
N LEU A 282 -8.68 3.70 -12.34
CA LEU A 282 -8.31 2.35 -11.88
C LEU A 282 -8.28 1.32 -13.02
N ARG A 283 -8.60 1.72 -14.27
CA ARG A 283 -8.62 0.78 -15.39
C ARG A 283 -7.22 0.24 -15.67
N GLY A 284 -7.12 -1.09 -15.68
CA GLY A 284 -5.86 -1.80 -15.83
C GLY A 284 -5.10 -2.04 -14.52
N ALA A 285 -5.60 -1.58 -13.37
CA ALA A 285 -5.07 -2.00 -12.06
C ALA A 285 -5.72 -3.31 -11.61
N SER A 286 -4.91 -4.26 -11.12
CA SER A 286 -5.36 -5.56 -10.63
C SER A 286 -5.75 -5.48 -9.16
N SER A 287 -6.81 -6.22 -8.78
CA SER A 287 -7.27 -6.36 -7.39
C SER A 287 -7.56 -7.82 -7.07
N CYS A 288 -7.41 -8.21 -5.79
CA CYS A 288 -7.85 -9.50 -5.27
C CYS A 288 -9.27 -9.46 -4.67
N ILE A 289 -9.82 -8.27 -4.45
CA ILE A 289 -11.17 -8.07 -3.93
C ILE A 289 -12.08 -7.72 -5.11
N ARG A 290 -13.08 -8.56 -5.38
CA ARG A 290 -14.05 -8.34 -6.46
C ARG A 290 -15.38 -7.86 -5.86
N GLY A 291 -16.07 -6.97 -6.60
CA GLY A 291 -17.44 -6.55 -6.28
C GLY A 291 -17.57 -5.57 -5.13
N GLN A 292 -16.48 -5.06 -4.59
CA GLN A 292 -16.51 -4.04 -3.53
C GLN A 292 -17.03 -2.71 -4.07
N LYS A 293 -18.09 -2.20 -3.46
CA LYS A 293 -18.74 -0.94 -3.85
C LYS A 293 -18.77 0.11 -2.73
N SER A 294 -18.71 -0.34 -1.48
CA SER A 294 -18.87 0.55 -0.30
C SER A 294 -17.59 1.28 0.05
N VAL A 295 -16.42 0.69 -0.19
CA VAL A 295 -15.11 1.32 0.05
C VAL A 295 -14.36 1.37 -1.27
N LEU A 296 -13.99 2.57 -1.68
CA LEU A 296 -13.37 2.79 -2.97
C LEU A 296 -11.84 2.79 -2.84
N SER A 297 -11.18 2.15 -3.80
CA SER A 297 -9.73 2.20 -3.94
C SER A 297 -9.33 3.44 -4.74
N SER A 298 -8.13 3.96 -4.47
CA SER A 298 -7.50 5.02 -5.26
C SER A 298 -6.09 4.61 -5.67
N LEU A 299 -5.65 4.99 -6.86
CA LEU A 299 -4.24 5.12 -7.18
C LEU A 299 -3.77 6.51 -6.72
N GLY A 300 -2.49 6.64 -6.39
CA GLY A 300 -1.93 7.93 -6.01
C GLY A 300 -0.42 7.94 -5.92
N PRO A 301 0.20 9.14 -5.93
CA PRO A 301 1.64 9.31 -5.91
C PRO A 301 2.25 9.11 -4.52
N MET A 302 3.51 8.67 -4.53
CA MET A 302 4.40 8.55 -3.39
C MET A 302 5.75 9.16 -3.77
N ALA A 303 6.30 10.05 -2.95
CA ALA A 303 7.54 10.77 -3.23
C ALA A 303 8.20 11.25 -1.93
N ARG A 304 9.39 11.85 -2.02
CA ARG A 304 10.11 12.37 -0.84
C ARG A 304 9.52 13.65 -0.27
N ASP A 305 8.80 14.43 -1.10
CA ASP A 305 8.26 15.75 -0.75
C ASP A 305 6.85 15.94 -1.37
N VAL A 306 6.11 16.91 -0.84
CA VAL A 306 4.72 17.18 -1.22
C VAL A 306 4.60 17.86 -2.58
N ASP A 307 5.55 18.73 -2.95
CA ASP A 307 5.54 19.38 -4.27
C ASP A 307 5.69 18.34 -5.40
N SER A 308 6.47 17.29 -5.17
CA SER A 308 6.57 16.12 -6.07
C SER A 308 5.23 15.39 -6.25
N LEU A 309 4.47 15.21 -5.16
CA LEU A 309 3.13 14.62 -5.24
C LEU A 309 2.17 15.50 -6.06
N ALA A 310 2.21 16.81 -5.82
CA ALA A 310 1.38 17.80 -6.52
C ALA A 310 1.72 17.88 -8.02
N LEU A 311 3.01 17.86 -8.37
CA LEU A 311 3.45 17.83 -9.76
C LEU A 311 2.96 16.57 -10.48
N CYS A 312 3.05 15.39 -9.83
CA CYS A 312 2.52 14.14 -10.37
C CYS A 312 1.00 14.22 -10.57
N MET A 313 0.25 14.71 -9.59
CA MET A 313 -1.21 14.87 -9.72
C MET A 313 -1.56 15.84 -10.85
N HIS A 314 -0.81 16.94 -11.00
CA HIS A 314 -1.00 17.90 -12.10
C HIS A 314 -0.75 17.25 -13.48
N ALA A 315 0.31 16.45 -13.60
CA ALA A 315 0.61 15.73 -14.83
C ALA A 315 -0.45 14.69 -15.19
N LEU A 316 -1.02 14.00 -14.21
CA LEU A 316 -2.02 12.95 -14.43
C LEU A 316 -3.42 13.49 -14.70
N LEU A 317 -3.83 14.63 -14.12
CA LEU A 317 -5.15 15.22 -14.26
C LEU A 317 -5.25 16.07 -15.54
N CYS A 318 -5.05 15.43 -16.70
CA CYS A 318 -5.03 16.04 -18.03
C CYS A 318 -6.13 15.46 -18.92
N ASP A 319 -6.42 16.14 -20.03
CA ASP A 319 -7.45 15.73 -20.99
C ASP A 319 -7.27 14.29 -21.49
N HIS A 320 -6.01 13.85 -21.64
CA HIS A 320 -5.73 12.49 -22.09
C HIS A 320 -6.25 11.43 -21.10
N MET A 321 -6.11 11.65 -19.77
CA MET A 321 -6.70 10.79 -18.75
C MET A 321 -8.22 10.68 -18.91
N PHE A 322 -8.89 11.79 -19.10
CA PHE A 322 -10.37 11.87 -19.20
C PHE A 322 -10.89 11.29 -20.52
N ILE A 323 -10.10 11.35 -21.60
CA ILE A 323 -10.42 10.70 -22.88
C ILE A 323 -10.29 9.18 -22.78
N LEU A 324 -9.21 8.69 -22.15
CA LEU A 324 -8.96 7.26 -21.97
C LEU A 324 -9.97 6.62 -21.02
N ASP A 325 -10.40 7.33 -20.00
CA ASP A 325 -11.42 6.86 -19.05
C ASP A 325 -12.54 7.90 -18.84
N PRO A 326 -13.56 7.91 -19.71
CA PRO A 326 -14.64 8.87 -19.63
C PRO A 326 -15.60 8.65 -18.44
N THR A 327 -15.34 7.66 -17.59
CA THR A 327 -16.08 7.48 -16.33
C THR A 327 -15.58 8.39 -15.20
N LEU A 328 -14.43 9.04 -15.41
CA LEU A 328 -13.88 10.02 -14.49
C LEU A 328 -14.51 11.40 -14.73
N PRO A 329 -14.76 12.17 -13.64
CA PRO A 329 -15.13 13.56 -13.81
C PRO A 329 -13.93 14.35 -14.38
N PRO A 330 -14.11 15.14 -15.45
CA PRO A 330 -13.03 15.88 -16.08
C PRO A 330 -12.68 17.15 -15.29
N ILE A 331 -12.11 16.96 -14.11
CA ILE A 331 -11.70 18.04 -13.19
C ILE A 331 -10.17 18.15 -13.24
N PRO A 332 -9.59 19.15 -13.91
CA PRO A 332 -8.14 19.37 -13.95
C PRO A 332 -7.60 19.78 -12.58
N PHE A 333 -6.27 19.75 -12.43
CA PHE A 333 -5.58 20.19 -11.21
C PHE A 333 -5.76 21.70 -11.00
N ASN A 334 -6.22 22.08 -9.81
CA ASN A 334 -6.45 23.50 -9.47
C ASN A 334 -5.21 24.12 -8.81
N GLN A 335 -4.32 24.69 -9.66
CA GLN A 335 -3.09 25.31 -9.22
C GLN A 335 -3.32 26.50 -8.27
N GLN A 336 -4.42 27.26 -8.45
CA GLN A 336 -4.72 28.42 -7.59
C GLN A 336 -5.03 28.00 -6.15
N VAL A 337 -5.74 26.88 -5.97
CA VAL A 337 -6.02 26.32 -4.64
C VAL A 337 -4.74 25.80 -4.01
N TYR A 338 -3.93 25.07 -4.77
CA TYR A 338 -2.66 24.52 -4.28
C TYR A 338 -1.66 25.61 -3.85
N GLN A 339 -1.56 26.71 -4.58
CA GLN A 339 -0.64 27.82 -4.30
C GLN A 339 -1.19 28.86 -3.30
N SER A 340 -2.43 28.73 -2.86
CA SER A 340 -3.03 29.68 -1.94
C SER A 340 -2.31 29.70 -0.60
N THR A 341 -2.12 30.89 -0.03
CA THR A 341 -1.48 31.10 1.29
C THR A 341 -2.46 31.60 2.37
N LYS A 342 -3.78 31.54 2.08
CA LYS A 342 -4.80 31.99 3.04
C LYS A 342 -4.76 31.13 4.30
N PRO A 343 -4.90 31.71 5.51
CA PRO A 343 -5.03 30.94 6.75
C PRO A 343 -6.15 29.88 6.64
N LEU A 344 -5.93 28.72 7.24
CA LEU A 344 -6.84 27.59 7.24
C LEU A 344 -7.50 27.43 8.61
N ARG A 345 -8.73 26.92 8.61
CA ARG A 345 -9.43 26.41 9.80
C ARG A 345 -9.23 24.91 9.84
N ILE A 346 -8.42 24.46 10.79
CA ILE A 346 -7.89 23.10 10.87
C ILE A 346 -8.62 22.38 12.00
N GLY A 347 -9.32 21.29 11.67
CA GLY A 347 -9.76 20.32 12.66
C GLY A 347 -8.58 19.52 13.21
N TYR A 348 -8.65 19.11 14.47
CA TYR A 348 -7.57 18.38 15.11
C TYR A 348 -8.12 17.33 16.09
N TYR A 349 -7.59 16.11 16.05
CA TYR A 349 -7.78 15.12 17.10
C TYR A 349 -6.54 14.24 17.28
N GLU A 350 -6.30 13.75 18.51
CA GLU A 350 -5.15 12.91 18.84
C GLU A 350 -5.49 11.41 18.91
N ASN A 351 -6.74 11.05 19.16
CA ASN A 351 -7.16 9.67 19.39
C ASN A 351 -8.54 9.44 18.76
N ASP A 352 -8.71 8.34 18.03
CA ASP A 352 -9.97 7.94 17.41
C ASP A 352 -10.92 7.21 18.40
N GLY A 353 -10.48 7.03 19.66
CA GLY A 353 -11.19 6.30 20.69
C GLY A 353 -11.04 4.78 20.58
N TYR A 354 -10.43 4.28 19.50
CA TYR A 354 -10.20 2.85 19.30
C TYR A 354 -8.75 2.42 19.59
N ALA A 355 -7.80 2.97 18.87
CA ALA A 355 -6.38 2.67 19.05
C ALA A 355 -5.63 3.90 19.58
N MET A 356 -5.16 3.87 20.82
CA MET A 356 -4.37 4.98 21.37
C MET A 356 -3.06 5.11 20.60
N PRO A 357 -2.70 6.30 20.07
CA PRO A 357 -1.42 6.52 19.43
C PRO A 357 -0.24 6.27 20.36
N SER A 358 0.93 5.94 19.79
CA SER A 358 2.19 5.89 20.54
C SER A 358 2.57 7.28 21.08
N PRO A 359 3.41 7.38 22.12
CA PRO A 359 3.92 8.66 22.64
C PRO A 359 4.53 9.54 21.55
N SER A 360 5.37 8.96 20.68
CA SER A 360 5.99 9.65 19.54
C SER A 360 4.97 10.27 18.59
N MET A 361 3.88 9.54 18.30
CA MET A 361 2.80 10.01 17.44
C MET A 361 2.02 11.16 18.09
N GLY A 362 1.68 11.02 19.37
CA GLY A 362 1.00 12.09 20.14
C GLY A 362 1.87 13.35 20.24
N ARG A 363 3.18 13.21 20.50
CA ARG A 363 4.13 14.32 20.51
C ARG A 363 4.19 15.02 19.15
N ALA A 364 4.41 14.27 18.07
CA ALA A 364 4.52 14.81 16.72
C ALA A 364 3.26 15.59 16.30
N LEU A 365 2.06 15.11 16.64
CA LEU A 365 0.80 15.83 16.39
C LEU A 365 0.72 17.15 17.16
N ARG A 366 1.03 17.15 18.46
CA ARG A 366 1.00 18.37 19.29
C ARG A 366 2.01 19.41 18.81
N GLU A 367 3.20 18.97 18.43
CA GLU A 367 4.23 19.86 17.87
C GLU A 367 3.79 20.46 16.53
N THR A 368 3.24 19.65 15.62
CA THR A 368 2.70 20.11 14.34
C THR A 368 1.55 21.11 14.54
N LYS A 369 0.63 20.83 15.47
CA LYS A 369 -0.46 21.75 15.84
C LYS A 369 0.10 23.10 16.28
N ALA A 370 1.08 23.12 17.18
CA ALA A 370 1.67 24.34 17.69
C ALA A 370 2.37 25.17 16.59
N LEU A 371 3.02 24.51 15.63
CA LEU A 371 3.62 25.18 14.46
C LEU A 371 2.55 25.83 13.58
N LEU A 372 1.46 25.13 13.30
CA LEU A 372 0.34 25.64 12.51
C LEU A 372 -0.35 26.83 13.18
N GLU A 373 -0.57 26.79 14.50
CA GLU A 373 -1.10 27.92 15.27
C GLU A 373 -0.17 29.14 15.21
N LYS A 374 1.15 28.90 15.35
CA LYS A 374 2.16 29.96 15.24
C LYS A 374 2.22 30.58 13.84
N ALA A 375 1.94 29.79 12.79
CA ALA A 375 1.88 30.25 11.40
C ALA A 375 0.58 31.04 11.09
N GLY A 376 -0.34 31.18 12.06
CA GLY A 376 -1.56 31.99 11.92
C GLY A 376 -2.80 31.21 11.47
N HIS A 377 -2.75 29.86 11.47
CA HIS A 377 -3.92 29.03 11.26
C HIS A 377 -4.78 28.94 12.52
N THR A 378 -6.08 28.70 12.34
CA THR A 378 -6.99 28.42 13.46
C THR A 378 -7.12 26.92 13.62
N VAL A 379 -6.71 26.38 14.79
CA VAL A 379 -6.83 24.94 15.08
C VAL A 379 -7.90 24.71 16.15
N SER A 380 -8.86 23.84 15.87
CA SER A 380 -9.96 23.49 16.78
C SER A 380 -10.15 21.98 16.88
N THR A 381 -10.60 21.50 18.04
CA THR A 381 -10.94 20.08 18.22
C THR A 381 -12.43 19.93 17.96
N PRO A 382 -12.85 19.43 16.78
CA PRO A 382 -14.25 19.13 16.55
C PRO A 382 -14.68 17.98 17.47
N PRO A 383 -15.97 17.86 17.79
CA PRO A 383 -16.50 16.66 18.41
C PRO A 383 -16.08 15.46 17.56
N ALA A 384 -15.46 14.46 18.18
CA ALA A 384 -14.89 13.37 17.44
C ALA A 384 -15.98 12.62 16.65
N PRO A 385 -15.93 12.55 15.32
CA PRO A 385 -16.91 11.80 14.53
C PRO A 385 -16.88 10.31 14.83
N VAL A 386 -15.83 9.84 15.51
CA VAL A 386 -15.60 8.42 15.83
C VAL A 386 -15.99 8.07 17.26
N SER A 387 -15.97 9.02 18.22
CA SER A 387 -16.31 8.72 19.63
C SER A 387 -17.80 8.52 19.90
N SER A 388 -18.70 8.98 19.03
CA SER A 388 -20.14 8.76 19.14
C SER A 388 -20.60 7.36 18.67
N ILE A 389 -19.69 6.55 18.15
CA ILE A 389 -19.98 5.22 17.57
C ILE A 389 -20.15 4.14 18.64
N CYS A 390 -19.72 4.40 19.88
CA CYS A 390 -19.63 3.38 20.92
C CYS A 390 -20.96 2.99 21.60
N ASP A 391 -22.10 3.60 21.26
CA ASP A 391 -23.30 3.51 22.09
C ASP A 391 -24.36 2.45 21.70
N ASN A 392 -24.14 1.58 20.67
CA ASN A 392 -25.18 0.63 20.27
C ASN A 392 -24.67 -0.82 20.04
N PRO A 393 -25.08 -1.83 20.85
CA PRO A 393 -24.40 -3.13 20.92
C PRO A 393 -24.95 -4.32 20.13
N ASP A 394 -25.75 -4.20 19.07
CA ASP A 394 -26.32 -5.40 18.40
C ASP A 394 -26.16 -5.44 16.88
N GLN A 395 -25.30 -6.32 16.36
CA GLN A 395 -25.41 -7.22 15.21
C GLN A 395 -24.07 -7.69 14.60
N SER A 396 -24.04 -8.90 13.96
CA SER A 396 -22.84 -9.68 13.67
C SER A 396 -22.17 -9.39 12.31
N LEU A 397 -20.96 -8.84 12.33
CA LEU A 397 -20.11 -8.55 11.14
C LEU A 397 -19.39 -9.79 10.57
N VAL A 398 -19.29 -10.88 11.33
CA VAL A 398 -18.50 -12.07 10.95
C VAL A 398 -19.08 -12.81 9.75
N GLU A 399 -20.35 -12.57 9.41
CA GLU A 399 -21.02 -13.27 8.29
C GLU A 399 -20.72 -12.66 6.92
N HIS A 400 -20.42 -11.35 6.81
CA HIS A 400 -20.22 -10.69 5.51
C HIS A 400 -18.79 -10.74 4.96
N LEU A 401 -17.78 -10.92 5.81
CA LEU A 401 -16.40 -11.05 5.36
C LEU A 401 -16.04 -12.47 4.88
N SER A 402 -16.87 -13.47 5.17
CA SER A 402 -16.56 -14.86 4.85
C SER A 402 -16.85 -15.28 3.40
N ASP A 403 -17.67 -14.55 2.67
CA ASP A 403 -18.18 -14.99 1.37
C ASP A 403 -17.45 -14.39 0.15
N SER A 404 -16.55 -13.45 0.35
CA SER A 404 -15.90 -12.70 -0.75
C SER A 404 -14.41 -13.02 -0.98
N VAL A 405 -13.78 -13.82 -0.14
CA VAL A 405 -12.37 -14.18 -0.29
C VAL A 405 -12.26 -15.53 -0.98
N ASP A 406 -11.98 -15.52 -2.27
CA ASP A 406 -11.59 -16.72 -3.00
C ASP A 406 -10.22 -17.17 -2.49
N LEU A 407 -10.20 -18.17 -1.60
CA LEU A 407 -9.01 -18.63 -0.87
C LEU A 407 -8.05 -19.49 -1.70
N ASP A 408 -8.26 -19.59 -3.01
CA ASP A 408 -7.32 -20.31 -3.91
C ASP A 408 -6.10 -19.45 -4.30
N TRP A 409 -5.49 -18.83 -3.29
CA TRP A 409 -4.29 -18.00 -3.47
C TRP A 409 -2.99 -18.80 -3.55
N GLY A 410 -3.06 -20.14 -3.39
CA GLY A 410 -1.90 -21.01 -3.25
C GLY A 410 -1.31 -21.01 -1.84
N PRO A 411 -0.01 -21.29 -1.66
CA PRO A 411 0.66 -21.24 -0.36
C PRO A 411 0.48 -19.88 0.32
N VAL A 412 0.10 -19.92 1.60
CA VAL A 412 -0.13 -18.71 2.41
C VAL A 412 1.19 -18.20 2.96
N ASP A 413 1.47 -16.92 2.76
CA ASP A 413 2.62 -16.23 3.34
C ASP A 413 2.57 -16.31 4.88
N PRO A 414 3.70 -16.54 5.55
CA PRO A 414 3.77 -16.58 7.01
C PRO A 414 3.14 -15.36 7.68
N CYS A 415 3.32 -14.17 7.10
CA CYS A 415 2.77 -12.92 7.62
C CYS A 415 1.24 -12.85 7.63
N LEU A 416 0.55 -13.66 6.79
CA LEU A 416 -0.91 -13.70 6.69
C LEU A 416 -1.56 -14.88 7.40
N ARG A 417 -0.79 -15.87 7.86
CA ARG A 417 -1.35 -17.11 8.43
C ARG A 417 -2.34 -16.87 9.54
N VAL A 418 -2.03 -15.94 10.44
CA VAL A 418 -2.89 -15.64 11.61
C VAL A 418 -4.25 -15.09 11.15
N GLN A 419 -4.29 -14.32 10.07
CA GLN A 419 -5.54 -13.79 9.51
C GLN A 419 -6.35 -14.85 8.76
N ILE A 420 -5.68 -15.73 7.99
CA ILE A 420 -6.35 -16.67 7.07
C ILE A 420 -6.80 -17.96 7.76
N ILE A 421 -6.08 -18.44 8.79
CA ILE A 421 -6.45 -19.68 9.51
C ILE A 421 -7.91 -19.68 10.00
N PRO A 422 -8.44 -18.62 10.65
CA PRO A 422 -9.83 -18.57 11.07
C PRO A 422 -10.83 -18.75 9.92
N TYR A 423 -10.51 -18.23 8.72
CA TYR A 423 -11.38 -18.34 7.54
C TYR A 423 -11.38 -19.75 6.92
N SER A 424 -10.30 -20.50 7.06
CA SER A 424 -10.19 -21.88 6.54
C SER A 424 -10.89 -22.93 7.41
N LEU A 425 -11.34 -22.56 8.60
CA LEU A 425 -12.01 -23.49 9.52
C LEU A 425 -13.44 -23.85 9.04
N PRO A 426 -13.89 -25.10 9.23
CA PRO A 426 -15.26 -25.50 8.96
C PRO A 426 -16.29 -24.65 9.73
N ARG A 427 -17.46 -24.37 9.12
CA ARG A 427 -18.52 -23.53 9.74
C ARG A 427 -18.90 -24.01 11.15
N THR A 428 -18.96 -25.31 11.39
CA THR A 428 -19.25 -25.90 12.70
C THR A 428 -18.17 -25.55 13.74
N VAL A 429 -16.88 -25.61 13.36
CA VAL A 429 -15.76 -25.24 14.24
C VAL A 429 -15.79 -23.75 14.54
N LYS A 430 -16.07 -22.91 13.54
CA LYS A 430 -16.24 -21.45 13.73
C LYS A 430 -17.34 -21.13 14.74
N LYS A 431 -18.51 -21.80 14.66
CA LYS A 431 -19.60 -21.63 15.62
C LYS A 431 -19.21 -22.05 17.04
N ILE A 432 -18.53 -23.17 17.19
CA ILE A 432 -18.04 -23.63 18.51
C ILE A 432 -17.04 -22.64 19.09
N LEU A 433 -16.06 -22.21 18.29
CA LEU A 433 -15.07 -21.22 18.71
C LEU A 433 -15.72 -19.87 19.07
N SER A 434 -16.72 -19.43 18.32
CA SER A 434 -17.43 -18.17 18.63
C SER A 434 -18.14 -18.21 19.99
N VAL A 435 -18.64 -19.38 20.39
CA VAL A 435 -19.24 -19.57 21.73
C VAL A 435 -18.19 -19.65 22.82
N LEU A 436 -17.09 -20.40 22.58
CA LEU A 436 -16.00 -20.55 23.55
C LEU A 436 -15.20 -19.25 23.77
N LEU A 437 -15.10 -18.41 22.75
CA LEU A 437 -14.40 -17.13 22.82
C LEU A 437 -15.27 -15.98 23.36
N LYS A 438 -16.58 -16.18 23.52
CA LYS A 438 -17.48 -15.18 24.12
C LYS A 438 -17.03 -14.62 25.47
N PRO A 439 -16.44 -15.40 26.39
CA PRO A 439 -15.92 -14.85 27.65
C PRO A 439 -14.63 -14.03 27.50
N ILE A 440 -13.89 -14.23 26.39
CA ILE A 440 -12.67 -13.46 26.08
C ILE A 440 -13.09 -12.20 25.28
N LYS A 441 -13.96 -11.40 25.87
CA LYS A 441 -14.35 -10.12 25.29
C LYS A 441 -13.21 -9.12 25.46
N ALA A 442 -12.37 -8.99 24.46
CA ALA A 442 -11.58 -7.77 24.31
C ALA A 442 -12.56 -6.63 24.01
N VAL A 443 -12.59 -5.62 24.83
CA VAL A 443 -13.49 -4.46 24.69
C VAL A 443 -13.29 -3.82 23.31
N SER A 444 -12.04 -3.74 22.86
CA SER A 444 -11.66 -3.23 21.54
C SER A 444 -12.32 -3.97 20.35
N ILE A 445 -12.51 -5.31 20.42
CA ILE A 445 -13.20 -6.05 19.34
C ILE A 445 -14.68 -5.68 19.25
N ASN A 446 -15.33 -5.45 20.39
CA ASN A 446 -16.72 -5.03 20.38
C ASN A 446 -16.86 -3.61 19.81
N VAL A 447 -15.98 -2.69 20.22
CA VAL A 447 -15.92 -1.32 19.69
C VAL A 447 -15.69 -1.33 18.18
N LEU A 448 -14.74 -2.15 17.66
CA LEU A 448 -14.55 -2.31 16.22
C LEU A 448 -15.81 -2.77 15.50
N ARG A 449 -16.50 -3.77 16.04
CA ARG A 449 -17.70 -4.33 15.44
C ARG A 449 -18.78 -3.26 15.30
N GLU A 450 -19.03 -2.51 16.35
CA GLU A 450 -20.02 -1.42 16.37
C GLU A 450 -19.63 -0.31 15.39
N MET A 451 -18.37 0.12 15.44
CA MET A 451 -17.79 1.08 14.52
C MET A 451 -18.01 0.67 13.05
N TRP A 452 -17.72 -0.59 12.69
CA TRP A 452 -17.88 -1.06 11.31
C TRP A 452 -19.33 -1.02 10.83
N LEU A 453 -20.30 -1.40 11.68
CA LEU A 453 -21.73 -1.39 11.32
C LEU A 453 -22.25 0.03 11.04
N TYR A 454 -21.84 1.00 11.84
CA TYR A 454 -22.23 2.38 11.68
C TYR A 454 -21.51 3.05 10.49
N LEU A 455 -20.21 2.82 10.34
CA LEU A 455 -19.41 3.40 9.27
C LEU A 455 -19.90 3.00 7.86
N PHE A 456 -20.52 1.83 7.70
CA PHE A 456 -21.09 1.41 6.42
C PHE A 456 -22.48 2.01 6.13
N SER A 457 -23.05 2.81 7.05
CA SER A 457 -24.27 3.54 6.76
C SER A 457 -23.97 4.77 5.89
N LYS A 458 -24.82 5.05 4.91
CA LYS A 458 -24.73 6.30 4.13
C LYS A 458 -24.95 7.53 5.01
N ASP A 459 -25.65 7.36 6.11
CA ASP A 459 -25.97 8.42 7.06
C ASP A 459 -24.71 8.93 7.76
N TYR A 460 -23.77 8.04 8.10
CA TYR A 460 -22.51 8.42 8.72
C TYR A 460 -21.69 9.43 7.90
N MET A 461 -21.56 9.23 6.59
CA MET A 461 -20.84 10.17 5.73
C MET A 461 -21.53 11.56 5.75
N HIS A 462 -22.86 11.61 5.72
CA HIS A 462 -23.60 12.86 5.79
C HIS A 462 -23.44 13.54 7.14
N GLU A 463 -23.42 12.79 8.22
CA GLU A 463 -23.18 13.32 9.57
C GLU A 463 -21.77 13.90 9.71
N VAL A 464 -20.74 13.21 9.24
CA VAL A 464 -19.36 13.72 9.25
C VAL A 464 -19.25 15.01 8.43
N ILE A 465 -19.83 15.07 7.24
CA ILE A 465 -19.81 16.28 6.40
C ILE A 465 -20.61 17.42 7.06
N ALA A 466 -21.76 17.13 7.69
CA ALA A 466 -22.55 18.13 8.39
C ALA A 466 -21.76 18.72 9.57
N GLU A 467 -21.09 17.87 10.34
CA GLU A 467 -20.27 18.30 11.48
C GLU A 467 -19.04 19.11 11.01
N TRP A 468 -18.38 18.67 9.93
CA TRP A 468 -17.28 19.41 9.30
C TRP A 468 -17.71 20.83 8.91
N ARG A 469 -18.90 20.97 8.30
CA ARG A 469 -19.48 22.27 7.94
C ARG A 469 -19.89 23.09 9.13
N ARG A 470 -20.49 22.46 10.17
CA ARG A 470 -20.89 23.13 11.41
C ARG A 470 -19.69 23.73 12.14
N CYS A 471 -18.56 23.03 12.13
CA CYS A 471 -17.29 23.51 12.68
C CYS A 471 -16.52 24.41 11.72
N GLU A 472 -17.07 24.67 10.53
CA GLU A 472 -16.46 25.49 9.48
C GLU A 472 -15.02 25.09 9.13
N LEU A 473 -14.71 23.79 9.11
CA LEU A 473 -13.37 23.29 8.85
C LEU A 473 -13.01 23.35 7.37
N ASP A 474 -11.77 23.70 7.06
CA ASP A 474 -11.19 23.59 5.74
C ASP A 474 -10.49 22.23 5.57
N VAL A 475 -9.73 21.82 6.57
CA VAL A 475 -8.91 20.58 6.57
C VAL A 475 -8.87 19.96 7.97
N LEU A 476 -8.33 18.73 8.06
CA LEU A 476 -8.18 18.01 9.33
C LEU A 476 -6.76 17.48 9.48
N LEU A 477 -6.16 17.67 10.65
CA LEU A 477 -4.90 17.07 11.10
C LEU A 477 -5.22 15.94 12.07
N CYS A 478 -4.68 14.75 11.80
CA CYS A 478 -4.97 13.57 12.62
C CYS A 478 -3.80 12.57 12.65
N PRO A 479 -3.85 11.59 13.57
CA PRO A 479 -2.81 10.58 13.67
C PRO A 479 -2.69 9.69 12.43
N MET A 480 -1.50 9.12 12.26
CA MET A 480 -1.24 7.94 11.47
C MET A 480 -1.14 6.68 12.33
N ILE A 481 -1.04 5.54 11.68
CA ILE A 481 -0.60 4.29 12.31
C ILE A 481 0.92 4.36 12.43
N GLY A 482 1.46 4.04 13.56
CA GLY A 482 2.91 3.92 13.63
C GLY A 482 3.53 4.43 14.92
N PRO A 483 4.86 4.42 15.01
CA PRO A 483 5.91 4.14 13.99
C PRO A 483 5.89 2.71 13.45
N ALA A 484 6.81 2.39 12.54
CA ALA A 484 6.86 1.09 11.86
C ALA A 484 6.89 -0.10 12.84
N TYR A 485 6.10 -1.13 12.54
CA TYR A 485 5.95 -2.33 13.37
C TYR A 485 7.07 -3.33 13.16
N ILE A 486 7.35 -4.14 14.17
CA ILE A 486 8.14 -5.36 14.02
C ILE A 486 7.40 -6.32 13.08
N HIS A 487 8.13 -7.05 12.23
CA HIS A 487 7.57 -8.05 11.32
C HIS A 487 6.66 -9.07 12.04
N ASN A 488 5.64 -9.55 11.34
CA ASN A 488 4.58 -10.46 11.79
C ASN A 488 3.57 -9.87 12.79
N TYR A 489 3.76 -8.66 13.33
CA TYR A 489 2.72 -7.98 14.12
C TYR A 489 1.59 -7.36 13.27
N PRO A 490 1.83 -6.86 12.04
CA PRO A 490 0.77 -6.30 11.20
C PRO A 490 -0.45 -7.20 11.04
N ALA A 491 -0.25 -8.50 10.86
CA ALA A 491 -1.36 -9.47 10.75
C ALA A 491 -2.23 -9.57 12.01
N GLN A 492 -1.66 -9.27 13.18
CA GLN A 492 -2.33 -9.30 14.47
C GLN A 492 -2.97 -7.95 14.83
N LEU A 493 -2.49 -6.87 14.19
CA LEU A 493 -2.88 -5.48 14.47
C LEU A 493 -3.63 -4.84 13.30
N THR A 494 -4.27 -5.63 12.44
CA THR A 494 -5.06 -5.12 11.31
C THR A 494 -6.13 -4.13 11.77
N SER A 495 -6.61 -4.25 12.98
CA SER A 495 -7.59 -3.35 13.57
C SER A 495 -7.09 -1.92 13.75
N THR A 496 -5.78 -1.67 13.81
CA THR A 496 -5.22 -0.30 13.89
C THR A 496 -5.36 0.50 12.60
N ILE A 497 -5.89 -0.11 11.52
CA ILE A 497 -6.19 0.53 10.24
C ILE A 497 -7.25 1.65 10.34
N THR A 498 -7.93 1.78 11.47
CA THR A 498 -9.01 2.76 11.69
C THR A 498 -8.63 4.17 11.27
N TYR A 499 -7.44 4.63 11.63
CA TYR A 499 -6.95 5.97 11.28
C TYR A 499 -6.85 6.25 9.78
N THR A 500 -6.66 5.23 8.96
CA THR A 500 -6.53 5.40 7.51
C THR A 500 -7.78 4.95 6.76
N PHE A 501 -8.41 3.86 7.20
CA PHE A 501 -9.55 3.25 6.53
C PHE A 501 -10.79 4.16 6.48
N ILE A 502 -11.02 4.95 7.54
CA ILE A 502 -12.14 5.89 7.60
C ILE A 502 -12.17 6.83 6.39
N TYR A 503 -11.02 7.31 5.93
CA TYR A 503 -10.94 8.23 4.78
C TYR A 503 -11.08 7.54 3.42
N ASN A 504 -10.98 6.21 3.35
CA ASN A 504 -11.39 5.45 2.18
C ASN A 504 -12.92 5.28 2.17
N LEU A 505 -13.50 4.97 3.33
CA LEU A 505 -14.94 4.80 3.48
C LEU A 505 -15.70 6.10 3.17
N LEU A 506 -15.24 7.24 3.70
CA LEU A 506 -15.79 8.57 3.46
C LEU A 506 -15.42 9.13 2.08
N ASN A 507 -14.54 8.45 1.34
CA ASN A 507 -13.98 8.93 0.07
C ASN A 507 -13.29 10.31 0.17
N PHE A 508 -12.66 10.63 1.29
CA PHE A 508 -11.94 11.87 1.50
C PHE A 508 -10.51 11.76 0.99
N PRO A 509 -9.95 12.76 0.27
CA PRO A 509 -8.53 12.81 -0.03
C PRO A 509 -7.73 12.92 1.28
N ALA A 510 -6.65 12.15 1.38
CA ALA A 510 -5.84 12.10 2.57
C ALA A 510 -4.37 11.83 2.21
N GLY A 511 -3.47 12.51 2.86
CA GLY A 511 -2.04 12.32 2.66
C GLY A 511 -1.26 12.33 3.95
N VAL A 512 -0.02 11.86 3.88
CA VAL A 512 0.88 11.80 5.03
C VAL A 512 2.15 12.55 4.76
N VAL A 513 2.64 13.19 5.81
CA VAL A 513 3.87 13.99 5.82
C VAL A 513 4.71 13.54 7.01
N PRO A 514 5.97 13.09 6.82
CA PRO A 514 6.91 12.89 7.91
C PRO A 514 7.23 14.23 8.58
N VAL A 515 7.12 14.28 9.91
CA VAL A 515 7.29 15.53 10.67
C VAL A 515 8.31 15.41 11.81
N SER A 516 8.70 14.20 12.18
CA SER A 516 9.61 13.92 13.29
C SER A 516 10.19 12.52 13.19
N THR A 517 11.00 12.16 14.17
CA THR A 517 11.47 10.78 14.41
C THR A 517 11.15 10.37 15.85
N VAL A 518 11.12 9.07 16.12
CA VAL A 518 10.97 8.54 17.48
C VAL A 518 12.23 8.88 18.29
N THR A 519 12.05 9.46 19.46
CA THR A 519 13.15 9.82 20.37
C THR A 519 13.33 8.78 21.48
N ALA A 520 14.44 8.86 22.20
CA ALA A 520 14.69 8.02 23.38
C ALA A 520 13.64 8.25 24.49
N GLU A 521 13.17 9.50 24.64
CA GLU A 521 12.12 9.87 25.59
C GLU A 521 10.77 9.24 25.21
N ASP A 522 10.45 9.19 23.91
CA ASP A 522 9.24 8.49 23.41
C ASP A 522 9.27 6.99 23.74
N GLU A 523 10.44 6.34 23.61
CA GLU A 523 10.63 4.92 23.98
C GLU A 523 10.51 4.71 25.49
N GLU A 524 11.00 5.63 26.32
CA GLU A 524 10.82 5.57 27.78
C GLU A 524 9.34 5.75 28.17
N GLU A 525 8.64 6.72 27.59
CA GLU A 525 7.21 6.93 27.82
C GLU A 525 6.39 5.72 27.35
N LEU A 526 6.80 5.07 26.24
CA LEU A 526 6.16 3.86 25.73
C LEU A 526 6.17 2.71 26.76
N ARG A 527 7.14 2.66 27.69
CA ARG A 527 7.14 1.66 28.77
C ARG A 527 5.90 1.77 29.66
N HIS A 528 5.34 2.96 29.80
CA HIS A 528 4.16 3.25 30.59
C HIS A 528 2.84 3.22 29.78
N TYR A 529 2.94 2.98 28.46
CA TYR A 529 1.79 2.91 27.56
C TYR A 529 0.83 1.79 27.97
N LYS A 530 -0.45 2.12 28.10
CA LYS A 530 -1.52 1.20 28.49
C LYS A 530 -2.58 1.01 27.39
N GLY A 531 -2.62 1.91 26.38
CA GLY A 531 -3.67 1.97 25.38
C GLY A 531 -5.00 2.49 25.95
N ASN A 532 -6.05 2.47 25.14
CA ASN A 532 -7.38 2.91 25.56
C ASN A 532 -8.08 1.91 26.48
N TYR A 533 -7.82 0.61 26.34
CA TYR A 533 -8.55 -0.48 27.01
C TYR A 533 -7.69 -1.35 27.93
N GLY A 534 -6.38 -1.28 27.82
CA GLY A 534 -5.42 -2.12 28.56
C GLY A 534 -5.49 -3.61 28.20
N ASP A 535 -6.08 -3.94 27.07
CA ASP A 535 -6.35 -5.31 26.65
C ASP A 535 -5.15 -5.95 25.90
N ILE A 536 -5.37 -7.09 25.27
CA ILE A 536 -4.34 -7.81 24.53
C ILE A 536 -3.86 -7.04 23.30
N TRP A 537 -4.73 -6.26 22.65
CA TRP A 537 -4.42 -5.50 21.43
C TRP A 537 -3.52 -4.30 21.76
N ASP A 538 -3.80 -3.58 22.84
CA ASP A 538 -2.93 -2.51 23.34
C ASP A 538 -1.54 -3.03 23.68
N LYS A 539 -1.46 -4.21 24.31
CA LYS A 539 -0.19 -4.87 24.63
C LYS A 539 0.58 -5.32 23.39
N LEU A 540 -0.12 -5.83 22.37
CA LEU A 540 0.48 -6.20 21.08
C LEU A 540 0.98 -4.97 20.33
N TYR A 541 0.19 -3.88 20.30
CA TYR A 541 0.59 -2.62 19.69
C TYR A 541 1.87 -2.07 20.32
N LYS A 542 1.92 -1.99 21.67
CA LYS A 542 3.12 -1.60 22.40
C LYS A 542 4.34 -2.41 21.95
N LYS A 543 4.21 -3.75 21.89
CA LYS A 543 5.31 -4.63 21.46
C LYS A 543 5.71 -4.36 20.01
N ALA A 544 4.74 -4.15 19.12
CA ALA A 544 4.99 -3.95 17.71
C ALA A 544 5.81 -2.68 17.41
N VAL A 545 5.58 -1.60 18.17
CA VAL A 545 6.25 -0.32 17.96
C VAL A 545 7.56 -0.17 18.75
N THR A 546 7.77 -0.97 19.83
CA THR A 546 9.00 -0.94 20.66
C THR A 546 10.26 -1.09 19.81
N GLY A 547 11.34 -0.41 20.18
CA GLY A 547 12.62 -0.36 19.45
C GLY A 547 12.51 0.45 18.18
N GLY A 548 11.77 1.54 18.25
CA GLY A 548 11.52 2.45 17.16
C GLY A 548 12.38 3.71 17.12
N GLU A 549 13.32 3.89 18.05
CA GLU A 549 14.18 5.08 18.08
C GLU A 549 14.81 5.36 16.72
N GLY A 550 14.72 6.62 16.26
CA GLY A 550 15.19 7.07 14.95
C GLY A 550 14.24 6.76 13.78
N LEU A 551 13.18 5.97 13.98
CA LEU A 551 12.18 5.71 12.92
C LEU A 551 11.34 6.96 12.64
N PRO A 552 10.92 7.19 11.38
CA PRO A 552 10.05 8.29 11.01
C PRO A 552 8.71 8.27 11.75
N VAL A 553 8.22 9.46 12.06
CA VAL A 553 6.88 9.72 12.56
C VAL A 553 6.20 10.71 11.64
N ALA A 554 5.04 10.33 11.09
CA ALA A 554 4.28 11.14 10.15
C ALA A 554 2.91 11.52 10.74
N VAL A 555 2.36 12.65 10.28
CA VAL A 555 0.97 13.06 10.55
C VAL A 555 0.13 12.89 9.29
N GLN A 556 -1.18 12.82 9.45
CA GLN A 556 -2.12 12.69 8.34
C GLN A 556 -2.92 13.98 8.15
N CYS A 557 -2.95 14.45 6.91
CA CYS A 557 -3.68 15.62 6.42
C CYS A 557 -4.89 15.16 5.60
N VAL A 558 -6.08 15.72 5.86
CA VAL A 558 -7.34 15.29 5.22
C VAL A 558 -8.15 16.50 4.77
N ALA A 559 -8.86 16.37 3.65
CA ALA A 559 -9.85 17.36 3.19
C ALA A 559 -11.16 16.67 2.77
N LEU A 560 -12.19 17.43 2.47
CA LEU A 560 -13.45 16.91 1.96
C LEU A 560 -13.28 16.32 0.54
N PRO A 561 -14.17 15.44 0.08
CA PRO A 561 -14.12 14.88 -1.27
C PRO A 561 -14.01 15.97 -2.33
N TRP A 562 -13.17 15.70 -3.35
CA TRP A 562 -12.88 16.61 -4.47
C TRP A 562 -12.12 17.89 -4.11
N GLN A 563 -11.59 17.96 -2.89
CA GLN A 563 -10.69 19.03 -2.44
C GLN A 563 -9.24 18.54 -2.35
N ASP A 564 -8.83 17.79 -3.35
CA ASP A 564 -7.52 17.13 -3.42
C ASP A 564 -6.37 18.16 -3.34
N GLU A 565 -6.49 19.25 -4.07
CA GLU A 565 -5.48 20.32 -4.10
C GLU A 565 -5.41 21.09 -2.77
N LEU A 566 -6.53 21.22 -2.05
CA LEU A 566 -6.54 21.80 -0.71
C LEU A 566 -5.85 20.86 0.29
N CYS A 567 -6.06 19.55 0.17
CA CYS A 567 -5.36 18.55 0.97
C CYS A 567 -3.84 18.60 0.73
N LEU A 568 -3.40 18.63 -0.54
CA LEU A 568 -2.00 18.75 -0.92
C LEU A 568 -1.38 20.08 -0.45
N ARG A 569 -2.12 21.18 -0.56
CA ARG A 569 -1.71 22.48 -0.01
C ARG A 569 -1.46 22.39 1.49
N PHE A 570 -2.37 21.77 2.24
CA PHE A 570 -2.23 21.60 3.68
C PHE A 570 -1.04 20.70 4.04
N MET A 571 -0.82 19.62 3.29
CA MET A 571 0.36 18.78 3.43
C MET A 571 1.66 19.59 3.24
N ARG A 572 1.70 20.45 2.20
CA ARG A 572 2.87 21.32 1.92
C ARG A 572 3.13 22.30 3.07
N GLU A 573 2.07 22.91 3.62
CA GLU A 573 2.18 23.79 4.78
C GLU A 573 2.79 23.07 5.98
N VAL A 574 2.30 21.86 6.28
CA VAL A 574 2.85 21.00 7.36
C VAL A 574 4.31 20.67 7.09
N GLU A 575 4.67 20.26 5.87
CA GLU A 575 6.04 19.91 5.49
C GLU A 575 6.99 21.10 5.68
N MET A 576 6.65 22.27 5.14
CA MET A 576 7.45 23.48 5.23
C MET A 576 7.71 23.88 6.68
N LEU A 577 6.66 23.96 7.51
CA LEU A 577 6.79 24.37 8.90
C LEU A 577 7.60 23.38 9.75
N CYS A 578 7.54 22.09 9.43
CA CYS A 578 8.35 21.09 10.13
C CYS A 578 9.80 21.08 9.67
N THR A 579 10.08 21.36 8.39
CA THR A 579 11.46 21.44 7.86
C THR A 579 12.18 22.68 8.39
N GLU A 580 11.51 23.82 8.52
CA GLU A 580 12.08 25.06 9.07
C GLU A 580 12.46 24.96 10.56
N LYS A 581 11.92 23.96 11.28
CA LYS A 581 12.24 23.71 12.68
C LYS A 581 13.61 23.03 12.88
N HIS A 582 14.10 22.34 11.88
CA HIS A 582 15.37 21.57 11.89
C HIS A 582 16.45 22.28 11.11
#